data_25183f12abf6b927b769c36017fc55f6
#
_entry.id   25183f12abf6b927b769c36017fc55f6
#
_cell.length_a   1.000
_cell.length_b   1.000
_cell.length_c   1.000
_cell.angle_alpha   90.00
_cell.angle_beta   90.00
_cell.angle_gamma   90.00
#
_symmetry.space_group_name_H-M   'P 1'
#
loop_
_entity.id
_entity.type
_entity.pdbx_description
1 polymer ?
#
loop_
_entity_poly.entity_id
_entity_poly.type
_entity_poly.pdbx_seq_one_letter_code
_entity_poly.pdbx_strand_id
1 'polypeptide(L)'
;VESRGLGDVYKRQSHLGVLEGDKVVYIEKMDVFSSVRMYSQIGLRMHAYCSSLGKCMLSGYSRKELGEVMKDCSFIKFTPNTISNIEELQKEMLKVRKQGWAMDDEEYEIGHRCIGAPIYDYRGEIIAAISASGDKHILTDDRIEPVAEYVTKVALEISRGLGYVE
;
A
#
# COMPACT_ATOMS: atom_id res chain seq x y z
N VAL A 1 2.90 -15.44 -9.55
CA VAL A 1 3.17 -15.22 -10.99
C VAL A 1 2.88 -13.76 -11.36
N GLU A 2 1.75 -13.21 -10.94
CA GLU A 2 1.34 -11.83 -11.27
C GLU A 2 2.19 -10.77 -10.57
N SER A 3 2.60 -11.00 -9.33
CA SER A 3 3.52 -10.09 -8.62
C SER A 3 4.93 -10.10 -9.25
N ARG A 4 5.36 -11.18 -9.89
CA ARG A 4 6.60 -11.22 -10.68
C ARG A 4 6.52 -10.27 -11.87
N GLY A 5 5.42 -10.32 -12.62
CA GLY A 5 5.19 -9.42 -13.75
C GLY A 5 5.26 -7.95 -13.35
N LEU A 6 4.73 -7.59 -12.18
CA LEU A 6 4.79 -6.23 -11.65
C LEU A 6 6.25 -5.77 -11.40
N GLY A 7 7.08 -6.62 -10.80
CA GLY A 7 8.49 -6.33 -10.57
C GLY A 7 9.29 -6.26 -11.87
N ASP A 8 9.08 -7.18 -12.81
CA ASP A 8 9.80 -7.26 -14.08
C ASP A 8 9.58 -6.04 -14.97
N VAL A 9 8.31 -5.57 -15.06
CA VAL A 9 7.95 -4.42 -15.91
C VAL A 9 8.59 -3.12 -15.43
N TYR A 10 8.70 -2.94 -14.10
CA TYR A 10 9.16 -1.67 -13.53
C TYR A 10 10.50 -1.76 -12.82
N LYS A 11 11.18 -2.92 -12.83
CA LYS A 11 12.45 -3.19 -12.11
C LYS A 11 12.38 -2.75 -10.65
N ARG A 12 11.33 -3.20 -9.91
CA ARG A 12 11.01 -2.73 -8.57
C ARG A 12 10.66 -3.87 -7.65
N GLN A 13 10.53 -3.53 -6.37
CA GLN A 13 10.05 -4.47 -5.36
C GLN A 13 8.52 -4.47 -5.36
N SER A 14 7.95 -5.67 -5.26
CA SER A 14 6.53 -5.87 -5.01
C SER A 14 6.35 -6.47 -3.62
N HIS A 15 5.32 -6.02 -2.92
CA HIS A 15 4.98 -6.51 -1.59
C HIS A 15 3.51 -6.90 -1.54
N LEU A 16 3.23 -7.95 -0.80
CA LEU A 16 1.89 -8.34 -0.38
C LEU A 16 1.81 -8.23 1.13
N GLY A 17 0.80 -7.57 1.65
CA GLY A 17 0.62 -7.37 3.07
C GLY A 17 -0.81 -7.54 3.51
N VAL A 18 -0.97 -7.84 4.80
CA VAL A 18 -2.24 -7.89 5.53
C VAL A 18 -2.20 -6.90 6.68
N LEU A 19 -3.38 -6.50 7.16
CA LEU A 19 -3.52 -5.60 8.29
C LEU A 19 -3.67 -6.37 9.60
N GLU A 20 -2.88 -6.00 10.59
CA GLU A 20 -2.99 -6.48 11.96
C GLU A 20 -3.04 -5.27 12.91
N GLY A 21 -4.24 -4.90 13.37
CA GLY A 21 -4.48 -3.67 14.11
C GLY A 21 -4.10 -2.44 13.26
N ASP A 22 -3.22 -1.59 13.78
CA ASP A 22 -2.70 -0.38 13.11
C ASP A 22 -1.40 -0.64 12.32
N LYS A 23 -1.02 -1.91 12.13
CA LYS A 23 0.20 -2.32 11.43
C LYS A 23 -0.09 -3.13 10.19
N VAL A 24 0.74 -2.93 9.16
CA VAL A 24 0.85 -3.83 8.01
C VAL A 24 1.85 -4.92 8.34
N VAL A 25 1.50 -6.17 8.08
CA VAL A 25 2.41 -7.31 8.12
C VAL A 25 2.71 -7.74 6.70
N TYR A 26 3.99 -7.74 6.31
CA TYR A 26 4.41 -8.24 5.00
C TYR A 26 4.36 -9.77 4.99
N ILE A 27 3.56 -10.34 4.08
CA ILE A 27 3.41 -11.79 3.94
C ILE A 27 4.13 -12.34 2.70
N GLU A 28 4.42 -11.49 1.72
CA GLU A 28 5.22 -11.86 0.55
C GLU A 28 6.01 -10.65 0.04
N LYS A 29 7.19 -10.90 -0.48
CA LYS A 29 8.06 -9.90 -1.08
C LYS A 29 8.73 -10.47 -2.32
N MET A 30 8.75 -9.69 -3.37
CA MET A 30 9.50 -10.01 -4.58
C MET A 30 10.47 -8.89 -4.91
N ASP A 31 11.75 -9.24 -4.96
CA ASP A 31 12.83 -8.37 -5.41
C ASP A 31 13.13 -8.66 -6.89
N VAL A 32 13.11 -7.62 -7.71
CA VAL A 32 13.74 -7.67 -9.02
C VAL A 32 15.16 -7.14 -8.86
N PHE A 33 16.14 -7.86 -9.37
CA PHE A 33 17.58 -7.60 -9.27
C PHE A 33 17.92 -6.12 -9.07
N SER A 34 18.10 -5.71 -7.83
CA SER A 34 18.57 -4.39 -7.44
C SER A 34 19.73 -4.58 -6.47
N SER A 35 20.80 -3.85 -6.69
CA SER A 35 21.94 -3.77 -5.77
C SER A 35 21.59 -3.07 -4.45
N VAL A 36 20.40 -2.48 -4.34
CA VAL A 36 19.89 -1.83 -3.13
C VAL A 36 18.94 -2.79 -2.43
N ARG A 37 19.39 -3.39 -1.35
CA ARG A 37 18.55 -4.16 -0.44
C ARG A 37 17.71 -3.21 0.40
N MET A 38 16.42 -3.13 0.12
CA MET A 38 15.49 -2.59 1.12
C MET A 38 15.33 -3.61 2.26
N TYR A 39 15.30 -3.12 3.48
CA TYR A 39 15.21 -3.95 4.70
C TYR A 39 13.84 -4.58 4.95
N SER A 40 12.92 -4.56 3.99
CA SER A 40 11.63 -5.22 4.13
C SER A 40 11.82 -6.75 4.11
N GLN A 41 11.34 -7.42 5.13
CA GLN A 41 11.36 -8.88 5.27
C GLN A 41 9.94 -9.37 5.52
N ILE A 42 9.66 -10.63 5.11
CA ILE A 42 8.42 -11.31 5.48
C ILE A 42 8.29 -11.31 7.01
N GLY A 43 7.11 -10.94 7.50
CA GLY A 43 6.84 -10.77 8.94
C GLY A 43 7.20 -9.39 9.49
N LEU A 44 7.84 -8.50 8.71
CA LEU A 44 8.08 -7.12 9.12
C LEU A 44 6.74 -6.40 9.32
N ARG A 45 6.66 -5.65 10.41
CA ARG A 45 5.50 -4.81 10.75
C ARG A 45 5.80 -3.35 10.44
N MET A 46 4.93 -2.73 9.66
CA MET A 46 5.02 -1.32 9.29
C MET A 46 3.79 -0.55 9.78
N HIS A 47 3.96 0.72 10.09
CA HIS A 47 2.82 1.58 10.42
C HIS A 47 1.89 1.73 9.21
N ALA A 48 0.59 1.44 9.41
CA ALA A 48 -0.37 1.44 8.30
C ALA A 48 -0.63 2.84 7.75
N TYR A 49 -0.62 3.87 8.59
CA TYR A 49 -0.94 5.26 8.19
C TYR A 49 0.08 5.89 7.22
N CYS A 50 1.31 5.41 7.19
CA CYS A 50 2.39 5.91 6.30
C CYS A 50 2.89 4.87 5.29
N SER A 51 2.07 3.86 5.00
CA SER A 51 2.34 2.80 4.04
C SER A 51 1.23 2.75 2.98
N SER A 52 1.59 2.60 1.70
CA SER A 52 0.60 2.45 0.63
C SER A 52 -0.29 1.21 0.86
N LEU A 53 0.28 0.09 1.29
CA LEU A 53 -0.48 -1.12 1.66
C LEU A 53 -1.47 -0.84 2.80
N GLY A 54 -0.98 -0.19 3.86
CA GLY A 54 -1.80 0.14 5.03
C GLY A 54 -2.94 1.08 4.69
N LYS A 55 -2.67 2.14 3.93
CA LYS A 55 -3.71 3.09 3.50
C LYS A 55 -4.76 2.42 2.61
N CYS A 56 -4.38 1.48 1.74
CA CYS A 56 -5.34 0.68 0.98
C CYS A 56 -6.27 -0.11 1.90
N MET A 57 -5.71 -0.82 2.88
CA MET A 57 -6.52 -1.65 3.78
C MET A 57 -7.35 -0.81 4.75
N LEU A 58 -6.80 0.27 5.30
CA LEU A 58 -7.54 1.21 6.16
C LEU A 58 -8.69 1.91 5.42
N SER A 59 -8.60 2.06 4.10
CA SER A 59 -9.68 2.66 3.31
C SER A 59 -10.98 1.85 3.30
N GLY A 60 -10.94 0.57 3.64
CA GLY A 60 -12.12 -0.28 3.82
C GLY A 60 -12.95 0.04 5.05
N TYR A 61 -12.36 0.69 6.06
CA TYR A 61 -13.05 0.99 7.31
C TYR A 61 -13.91 2.25 7.22
N SER A 62 -15.06 2.23 7.88
CA SER A 62 -15.82 3.46 8.15
C SER A 62 -15.02 4.42 9.03
N ARG A 63 -15.45 5.67 9.12
CA ARG A 63 -14.81 6.68 9.98
C ARG A 63 -14.72 6.22 11.44
N LYS A 64 -15.76 5.55 11.94
CA LYS A 64 -15.83 5.05 13.32
C LYS A 64 -14.84 3.90 13.52
N GLU A 65 -14.85 2.91 12.64
CA GLU A 65 -13.93 1.76 12.69
C GLU A 65 -12.46 2.20 12.58
N LEU A 66 -12.18 3.16 11.66
CA LEU A 66 -10.85 3.74 11.54
C LEU A 66 -10.39 4.39 12.84
N GLY A 67 -11.29 5.13 13.51
CA GLY A 67 -11.00 5.73 14.82
C GLY A 67 -10.68 4.70 15.89
N GLU A 68 -11.40 3.58 15.93
CA GLU A 68 -11.13 2.49 16.89
C GLU A 68 -9.81 1.76 16.60
N VAL A 69 -9.54 1.45 15.34
CA VAL A 69 -8.28 0.79 14.93
C VAL A 69 -7.06 1.65 15.23
N MET A 70 -7.18 2.96 15.05
CA MET A 70 -6.08 3.92 15.20
C MET A 70 -6.02 4.59 16.57
N LYS A 71 -6.89 4.24 17.52
CA LYS A 71 -7.01 4.93 18.83
C LYS A 71 -5.71 5.00 19.64
N ASP A 72 -4.89 3.95 19.56
CA ASP A 72 -3.62 3.86 20.28
C ASP A 72 -2.41 4.20 19.40
N CYS A 73 -2.66 4.66 18.16
CA CYS A 73 -1.60 5.03 17.23
C CYS A 73 -0.97 6.38 17.61
N SER A 74 0.33 6.41 17.79
CA SER A 74 1.07 7.62 18.15
C SER A 74 1.37 8.55 16.96
N PHE A 75 1.06 8.16 15.72
CA PHE A 75 1.33 8.93 14.51
C PHE A 75 2.75 9.52 14.46
N ILE A 76 3.76 8.67 14.63
CA ILE A 76 5.17 9.08 14.58
C ILE A 76 5.44 9.72 13.21
N LYS A 77 6.03 10.91 13.23
CA LYS A 77 6.39 11.65 12.02
C LYS A 77 7.81 11.27 11.58
N PHE A 78 7.92 10.44 10.56
CA PHE A 78 9.21 9.98 10.02
C PHE A 78 9.83 10.99 9.04
N THR A 79 8.99 11.70 8.29
CA THR A 79 9.38 12.71 7.31
C THR A 79 8.44 13.91 7.39
N PRO A 80 8.74 15.03 6.72
CA PRO A 80 7.77 16.13 6.61
C PRO A 80 6.43 15.74 5.98
N ASN A 81 6.40 14.68 5.15
CA ASN A 81 5.21 14.23 4.43
C ASN A 81 4.37 13.20 5.22
N THR A 82 4.87 12.69 6.34
CA THR A 82 4.14 11.69 7.13
C THR A 82 2.81 12.24 7.64
N ILE A 83 1.72 11.50 7.44
CA ILE A 83 0.42 11.76 8.08
C ILE A 83 0.62 11.77 9.60
N SER A 84 0.18 12.81 10.26
CA SER A 84 0.52 13.08 11.67
C SER A 84 -0.66 13.02 12.65
N ASN A 85 -1.88 12.80 12.15
CA ASN A 85 -3.07 12.72 12.99
C ASN A 85 -4.23 12.00 12.26
N ILE A 86 -5.28 11.69 13.01
CA ILE A 86 -6.44 10.95 12.50
C ILE A 86 -7.24 11.73 11.46
N GLU A 87 -7.29 13.06 11.57
CA GLU A 87 -8.03 13.92 10.64
C GLU A 87 -7.38 13.93 9.26
N GLU A 88 -6.06 14.01 9.21
CA GLU A 88 -5.30 13.87 7.96
C GLU A 88 -5.50 12.48 7.34
N LEU A 89 -5.43 11.42 8.17
CA LEU A 89 -5.66 10.06 7.72
C LEU A 89 -7.08 9.88 7.16
N GLN A 90 -8.10 10.44 7.80
CA GLN A 90 -9.48 10.37 7.32
C GLN A 90 -9.65 11.03 5.95
N LYS A 91 -8.99 12.17 5.72
CA LYS A 91 -8.99 12.84 4.41
C LYS A 91 -8.29 11.99 3.35
N GLU A 92 -7.17 11.40 3.69
CA GLU A 92 -6.45 10.50 2.78
C GLU A 92 -7.31 9.27 2.43
N MET A 93 -8.04 8.69 3.38
CA MET A 93 -8.93 7.56 3.12
C MET A 93 -10.04 7.90 2.13
N LEU A 94 -10.58 9.12 2.15
CA LEU A 94 -11.56 9.57 1.16
C LEU A 94 -10.95 9.61 -0.24
N LYS A 95 -9.72 10.08 -0.37
CA LYS A 95 -8.98 10.11 -1.63
C LYS A 95 -8.71 8.69 -2.14
N VAL A 96 -8.21 7.80 -1.27
CA VAL A 96 -7.91 6.41 -1.62
C VAL A 96 -9.17 5.68 -2.11
N ARG A 97 -10.31 5.83 -1.42
CA ARG A 97 -11.59 5.24 -1.85
C ARG A 97 -12.02 5.73 -3.23
N LYS A 98 -11.85 7.03 -3.50
CA LYS A 98 -12.27 7.62 -4.78
C LYS A 98 -11.42 7.13 -5.95
N GLN A 99 -10.11 7.02 -5.76
CA GLN A 99 -9.19 6.67 -6.84
C GLN A 99 -8.88 5.17 -6.93
N GLY A 100 -9.15 4.38 -5.87
CA GLY A 100 -8.95 2.92 -5.84
C GLY A 100 -7.52 2.46 -5.57
N TRP A 101 -6.61 3.38 -5.23
CA TRP A 101 -5.22 3.07 -4.91
C TRP A 101 -4.66 4.08 -3.90
N ALA A 102 -3.57 3.74 -3.24
CA ALA A 102 -2.89 4.59 -2.29
C ALA A 102 -1.41 4.76 -2.64
N MET A 103 -0.84 5.89 -2.23
CA MET A 103 0.57 6.18 -2.40
C MET A 103 1.22 6.50 -1.05
N ASP A 104 2.39 5.94 -0.81
CA ASP A 104 3.38 6.48 0.13
C ASP A 104 4.33 7.34 -0.69
N ASP A 105 4.22 8.66 -0.59
CA ASP A 105 5.09 9.63 -1.25
C ASP A 105 6.09 10.20 -0.26
N GLU A 106 7.19 9.46 -0.04
CA GLU A 106 8.22 9.85 0.92
C GLU A 106 7.67 10.03 2.35
N GLU A 107 6.64 9.28 2.73
CA GLU A 107 5.99 9.41 4.04
C GLU A 107 6.75 8.66 5.14
N TYR A 108 7.35 7.52 4.81
CA TYR A 108 8.17 6.75 5.73
C TYR A 108 9.66 7.05 5.58
N GLU A 109 10.14 7.20 4.35
CA GLU A 109 11.54 7.45 4.02
C GLU A 109 11.67 8.42 2.83
N ILE A 110 12.50 9.46 2.99
CA ILE A 110 12.80 10.40 1.91
C ILE A 110 13.46 9.67 0.74
N GLY A 111 13.04 9.99 -0.48
CA GLY A 111 13.55 9.38 -1.71
C GLY A 111 12.86 8.06 -2.07
N HIS A 112 11.94 7.56 -1.24
CA HIS A 112 11.21 6.32 -1.46
C HIS A 112 9.74 6.56 -1.76
N ARG A 113 9.19 5.83 -2.74
CA ARG A 113 7.78 5.86 -3.11
C ARG A 113 7.20 4.47 -3.23
N CYS A 114 5.96 4.29 -2.76
CA CYS A 114 5.18 3.07 -2.95
C CYS A 114 3.80 3.40 -3.49
N ILE A 115 3.30 2.59 -4.41
CA ILE A 115 1.91 2.65 -4.89
C ILE A 115 1.28 1.29 -4.60
N GLY A 116 0.14 1.31 -3.90
CA GLY A 116 -0.58 0.10 -3.51
C GLY A 116 -2.02 0.10 -3.99
N ALA A 117 -2.58 -1.10 -4.15
CA ALA A 117 -3.98 -1.30 -4.44
C ALA A 117 -4.58 -2.41 -3.56
N PRO A 118 -5.86 -2.28 -3.16
CA PRO A 118 -6.53 -3.24 -2.28
C PRO A 118 -6.90 -4.52 -3.02
N ILE A 119 -6.86 -5.63 -2.30
CA ILE A 119 -7.33 -6.94 -2.74
C ILE A 119 -8.62 -7.25 -1.98
N TYR A 120 -9.67 -7.57 -2.73
CA TYR A 120 -11.00 -7.86 -2.23
C TYR A 120 -11.28 -9.36 -2.22
N ASP A 121 -12.04 -9.82 -1.23
CA ASP A 121 -12.58 -11.17 -1.21
C ASP A 121 -13.96 -11.24 -1.92
N TYR A 122 -14.57 -12.44 -1.91
CA TYR A 122 -15.89 -12.69 -2.51
C TYR A 122 -17.04 -11.87 -1.90
N ARG A 123 -16.84 -11.27 -0.71
CA ARG A 123 -17.82 -10.39 -0.04
C ARG A 123 -17.64 -8.92 -0.42
N GLY A 124 -16.57 -8.59 -1.16
CA GLY A 124 -16.18 -7.23 -1.45
C GLY A 124 -15.44 -6.53 -0.30
N GLU A 125 -14.96 -7.29 0.67
CA GLU A 125 -14.16 -6.76 1.78
C GLU A 125 -12.67 -6.73 1.42
N ILE A 126 -11.97 -5.69 1.84
CA ILE A 126 -10.52 -5.58 1.65
C ILE A 126 -9.82 -6.48 2.66
N ILE A 127 -9.14 -7.52 2.19
CA ILE A 127 -8.47 -8.52 3.03
C ILE A 127 -6.94 -8.41 2.98
N ALA A 128 -6.41 -7.78 1.94
CA ALA A 128 -4.99 -7.61 1.73
C ALA A 128 -4.73 -6.41 0.83
N ALA A 129 -3.48 -6.09 0.56
CA ALA A 129 -3.08 -5.15 -0.48
C ALA A 129 -1.78 -5.59 -1.12
N ILE A 130 -1.58 -5.21 -2.38
CA ILE A 130 -0.34 -5.40 -3.13
C ILE A 130 0.24 -4.03 -3.46
N SER A 131 1.57 -3.91 -3.52
CA SER A 131 2.24 -2.67 -3.88
C SER A 131 3.43 -2.87 -4.80
N ALA A 132 3.76 -1.82 -5.53
CA ALA A 132 5.04 -1.62 -6.20
C ALA A 132 5.77 -0.45 -5.53
N SER A 133 7.04 -0.66 -5.20
CA SER A 133 7.88 0.34 -4.53
C SER A 133 9.19 0.58 -5.25
N GLY A 134 9.74 1.76 -5.11
CA GLY A 134 11.02 2.12 -5.70
C GLY A 134 11.52 3.50 -5.30
N ASP A 135 12.73 3.79 -5.72
CA ASP A 135 13.33 5.13 -5.59
C ASP A 135 12.53 6.18 -6.37
N LYS A 136 12.39 7.38 -5.81
CA LYS A 136 11.69 8.52 -6.43
C LYS A 136 12.24 8.89 -7.80
N HIS A 137 13.55 8.70 -8.04
CA HIS A 137 14.17 8.95 -9.35
C HIS A 137 13.76 7.93 -10.42
N ILE A 138 13.24 6.79 -9.99
CA ILE A 138 12.69 5.77 -10.87
C ILE A 138 11.16 5.88 -10.95
N LEU A 139 10.49 6.04 -9.81
CA LEU A 139 9.05 6.29 -9.71
C LEU A 139 8.78 7.80 -9.77
N THR A 140 9.08 8.40 -10.93
CA THR A 140 8.89 9.82 -11.20
C THR A 140 7.41 10.19 -11.31
N ASP A 141 7.08 11.48 -11.23
CA ASP A 141 5.69 11.94 -11.20
C ASP A 141 4.88 11.51 -12.41
N ASP A 142 5.49 11.48 -13.61
CA ASP A 142 4.86 10.99 -14.85
C ASP A 142 4.60 9.48 -14.87
N ARG A 143 5.21 8.72 -13.97
CA ARG A 143 5.02 7.27 -13.85
C ARG A 143 4.01 6.86 -12.77
N ILE A 144 3.55 7.77 -11.94
CA ILE A 144 2.61 7.46 -10.85
C ILE A 144 1.33 6.85 -11.40
N GLU A 145 0.64 7.55 -12.30
CA GLU A 145 -0.62 7.05 -12.88
C GLU A 145 -0.47 5.73 -13.64
N PRO A 146 0.49 5.55 -14.56
CA PRO A 146 0.69 4.25 -15.22
C PRO A 146 0.99 3.11 -14.26
N VAL A 147 1.77 3.35 -13.21
CA VAL A 147 2.05 2.33 -12.19
C VAL A 147 0.82 2.03 -11.35
N ALA A 148 0.05 3.06 -10.97
CA ALA A 148 -1.19 2.89 -10.22
C ALA A 148 -2.23 2.08 -10.99
N GLU A 149 -2.42 2.36 -12.28
CA GLU A 149 -3.29 1.56 -13.17
C GLU A 149 -2.85 0.10 -13.22
N TYR A 150 -1.55 -0.15 -13.36
CA TYR A 150 -1.03 -1.52 -13.43
C TYR A 150 -1.19 -2.27 -12.10
N VAL A 151 -0.85 -1.64 -10.97
CA VAL A 151 -1.01 -2.24 -9.63
C VAL A 151 -2.48 -2.54 -9.33
N THR A 152 -3.38 -1.62 -9.68
CA THR A 152 -4.83 -1.79 -9.51
C THR A 152 -5.35 -2.95 -10.36
N LYS A 153 -4.91 -3.06 -11.62
CA LYS A 153 -5.27 -4.17 -12.49
C LYS A 153 -4.85 -5.51 -11.90
N VAL A 154 -3.60 -5.63 -11.43
CA VAL A 154 -3.09 -6.86 -10.81
C VAL A 154 -3.88 -7.19 -9.53
N ALA A 155 -4.16 -6.20 -8.68
CA ALA A 155 -4.96 -6.38 -7.46
C ALA A 155 -6.38 -6.89 -7.78
N LEU A 156 -7.02 -6.37 -8.84
CA LEU A 156 -8.33 -6.84 -9.30
C LEU A 156 -8.27 -8.27 -9.85
N GLU A 157 -7.25 -8.64 -10.60
CA GLU A 157 -7.07 -10.01 -11.10
C GLU A 157 -6.93 -11.00 -9.94
N ILE A 158 -6.16 -10.65 -8.89
CA ILE A 158 -6.07 -11.44 -7.67
C ILE A 158 -7.43 -11.53 -6.96
N SER A 159 -8.14 -10.41 -6.82
CA SER A 159 -9.46 -10.33 -6.18
C SER A 159 -10.48 -11.22 -6.89
N ARG A 160 -10.51 -11.19 -8.23
CA ARG A 160 -11.36 -12.08 -9.04
C ARG A 160 -11.02 -13.55 -8.83
N GLY A 161 -9.73 -13.89 -8.70
CA GLY A 161 -9.28 -15.23 -8.31
C GLY A 161 -9.76 -15.67 -6.93
N LEU A 162 -10.06 -14.72 -6.03
CA LEU A 162 -10.65 -14.94 -4.70
C LEU A 162 -12.19 -14.88 -4.69
N GLY A 163 -12.81 -14.78 -5.87
CA GLY A 163 -14.26 -14.77 -6.02
C GLY A 163 -14.92 -13.39 -5.94
N TYR A 164 -14.13 -12.31 -5.99
CA TYR A 164 -14.68 -10.96 -6.07
C TYR A 164 -15.39 -10.72 -7.41
N VAL A 165 -16.60 -10.16 -7.34
CA VAL A 165 -17.41 -9.75 -8.49
C VAL A 165 -17.72 -8.26 -8.32
N GLU A 166 -17.38 -7.46 -9.32
CA GLU A 166 -17.67 -6.02 -9.37
C GLU A 166 -19.16 -5.73 -9.44
#